data_dc7b33db7cd324a3fe3f40a1187afd16
#
_entry.id   dc7b33db7cd324a3fe3f40a1187afd16
#
_cell.length_a   1.000
_cell.length_b   1.000
_cell.length_c   1.000
_cell.angle_alpha   90.00
_cell.angle_beta   90.00
_cell.angle_gamma   90.00
#
_symmetry.space_group_name_H-M   'P 1'
#
loop_
_entity.id
_entity.type
_entity.pdbx_description
1 polymer ?
#
loop_
_entity_poly.entity_id
_entity_poly.type
_entity_poly.pdbx_seq_one_letter_code
_entity_poly.pdbx_strand_id
1 'polypeptide(L)'
;MKRNKTKPETFKGIYRVDVQVFLMTAIIVIISCGLTFGVSYSLTYNGMIRALCARANSIYEYADGKLDVETFRRLNSRADGTSYLYQEAKRTLESVKTATGVRYLYTAKEKEDGTFIYLVDGLPDTGKDFRYIGDAIEPECYPDMKKAMENQVVLPKDINHTSWGNVFIAYFP
;
A
#
# COMPACT_ATOMS: atom_id res chain seq x y z
N MET A 1 68.29 -52.06 28.98
CA MET A 1 68.11 -51.03 27.96
C MET A 1 66.60 -50.71 27.87
N LYS A 2 66.11 -49.67 28.60
CA LYS A 2 64.69 -49.30 28.62
C LYS A 2 64.45 -48.23 27.56
N ARG A 3 63.70 -48.53 26.53
CA ARG A 3 63.28 -47.60 25.48
C ARG A 3 62.20 -46.66 26.04
N ASN A 4 62.54 -45.44 26.22
CA ASN A 4 61.58 -44.31 26.55
C ASN A 4 60.66 -44.10 25.36
N LYS A 5 59.39 -44.46 25.46
CA LYS A 5 58.35 -44.08 24.52
C LYS A 5 57.93 -42.67 24.83
N THR A 6 58.42 -41.68 24.09
CA THR A 6 57.86 -40.33 24.07
C THR A 6 56.45 -40.39 23.50
N LYS A 7 55.46 -40.06 24.32
CA LYS A 7 54.10 -39.86 23.86
C LYS A 7 54.08 -38.64 22.92
N PRO A 8 53.36 -38.70 21.77
CA PRO A 8 53.19 -37.53 20.94
C PRO A 8 52.37 -36.51 21.71
N GLU A 9 52.93 -35.31 21.89
CA GLU A 9 52.16 -34.14 22.39
C GLU A 9 51.07 -33.84 21.37
N THR A 10 49.83 -34.10 21.75
CA THR A 10 48.66 -33.75 20.96
C THR A 10 48.55 -32.21 20.93
N PHE A 11 48.73 -31.64 19.77
CA PHE A 11 48.48 -30.22 19.45
C PHE A 11 47.01 -29.85 19.66
N LYS A 12 46.58 -29.77 20.93
CA LYS A 12 45.22 -29.32 21.30
C LYS A 12 45.01 -27.81 21.14
N GLY A 13 46.11 -27.06 20.93
CA GLY A 13 46.06 -25.59 20.79
C GLY A 13 45.62 -25.11 19.42
N ILE A 14 46.02 -25.80 18.34
CA ILE A 14 45.76 -25.39 16.96
C ILE A 14 44.27 -25.47 16.62
N TYR A 15 43.60 -26.54 17.08
CA TYR A 15 42.13 -26.65 16.87
C TYR A 15 41.32 -25.57 17.57
N ARG A 16 41.77 -25.05 18.70
CA ARG A 16 41.08 -23.95 19.40
C ARG A 16 41.21 -22.62 18.68
N VAL A 17 42.37 -22.32 18.10
CA VAL A 17 42.62 -21.05 17.38
C VAL A 17 41.85 -21.05 16.06
N ASP A 18 41.88 -22.14 15.31
CA ASP A 18 41.16 -22.29 14.05
C ASP A 18 39.65 -22.14 14.25
N VAL A 19 39.09 -22.76 15.28
CA VAL A 19 37.68 -22.66 15.63
C VAL A 19 37.31 -21.23 16.06
N GLN A 20 38.18 -20.55 16.83
CA GLN A 20 37.94 -19.18 17.24
C GLN A 20 37.94 -18.23 16.05
N VAL A 21 38.92 -18.36 15.15
CA VAL A 21 38.99 -17.55 13.92
C VAL A 21 37.77 -17.80 13.05
N PHE A 22 37.39 -19.05 12.87
CA PHE A 22 36.19 -19.40 12.11
C PHE A 22 34.92 -18.77 12.71
N LEU A 23 34.73 -18.89 14.02
CA LEU A 23 33.57 -18.30 14.71
C LEU A 23 33.55 -16.78 14.60
N MET A 24 34.69 -16.10 14.81
CA MET A 24 34.78 -14.64 14.65
C MET A 24 34.45 -14.23 13.22
N THR A 25 34.98 -14.91 12.22
CA THR A 25 34.67 -14.63 10.81
C THR A 25 33.20 -14.84 10.51
N ALA A 26 32.61 -15.94 10.99
CA ALA A 26 31.19 -16.23 10.81
C ALA A 26 30.30 -15.14 11.43
N ILE A 27 30.63 -14.68 12.64
CA ILE A 27 29.89 -13.61 13.32
C ILE A 27 29.97 -12.31 12.51
N ILE A 28 31.16 -11.93 12.03
CA ILE A 28 31.35 -10.71 11.22
C ILE A 28 30.52 -10.80 9.94
N VAL A 29 30.53 -11.94 9.25
CA VAL A 29 29.73 -12.14 8.04
C VAL A 29 28.23 -12.05 8.32
N ILE A 30 27.74 -12.69 9.39
CA ILE A 30 26.32 -12.64 9.77
C ILE A 30 25.89 -11.21 10.08
N ILE A 31 26.67 -10.45 10.85
CA ILE A 31 26.39 -9.06 11.18
C ILE A 31 26.40 -8.20 9.91
N SER A 32 27.41 -8.35 9.07
CA SER A 32 27.54 -7.60 7.81
C SER A 32 26.36 -7.88 6.87
N CYS A 33 25.98 -9.15 6.69
CA CYS A 33 24.82 -9.53 5.89
C CYS A 33 23.51 -8.98 6.49
N GLY A 34 23.34 -9.06 7.80
CA GLY A 34 22.17 -8.53 8.49
C GLY A 34 22.02 -7.01 8.32
N LEU A 35 23.09 -6.26 8.49
CA LEU A 35 23.10 -4.81 8.28
C LEU A 35 22.79 -4.46 6.82
N THR A 36 23.46 -5.10 5.88
CA THR A 36 23.25 -4.87 4.44
C THR A 36 21.81 -5.16 4.05
N PHE A 37 21.27 -6.29 4.50
CA PHE A 37 19.88 -6.67 4.25
C PHE A 37 18.91 -5.64 4.85
N GLY A 38 19.09 -5.24 6.10
CA GLY A 38 18.22 -4.28 6.78
C GLY A 38 18.20 -2.91 6.07
N VAL A 39 19.38 -2.40 5.69
CA VAL A 39 19.49 -1.12 4.95
C VAL A 39 18.84 -1.25 3.57
N SER A 40 19.17 -2.30 2.82
CA SER A 40 18.61 -2.52 1.48
C SER A 40 17.11 -2.66 1.50
N TYR A 41 16.57 -3.42 2.47
CA TYR A 41 15.13 -3.59 2.65
C TYR A 41 14.45 -2.23 2.92
N SER A 42 14.98 -1.47 3.88
CA SER A 42 14.41 -0.15 4.25
C SER A 42 14.43 0.83 3.06
N LEU A 43 15.54 0.90 2.32
CA LEU A 43 15.64 1.78 1.16
C LEU A 43 14.67 1.38 0.04
N THR A 44 14.58 0.08 -0.25
CA THR A 44 13.68 -0.44 -1.29
C THR A 44 12.22 -0.22 -0.91
N TYR A 45 11.85 -0.53 0.33
CA TYR A 45 10.49 -0.36 0.82
C TYR A 45 10.05 1.11 0.79
N ASN A 46 10.87 2.02 1.35
CA ASN A 46 10.58 3.44 1.32
C ASN A 46 10.56 4.01 -0.12
N GLY A 47 11.39 3.48 -1.01
CA GLY A 47 11.37 3.80 -2.43
C GLY A 47 10.06 3.40 -3.11
N MET A 48 9.57 2.19 -2.80
CA MET A 48 8.29 1.69 -3.30
C MET A 48 7.11 2.56 -2.82
N ILE A 49 7.04 2.87 -1.53
CA ILE A 49 5.97 3.73 -0.99
C ILE A 49 5.98 5.11 -1.66
N ARG A 50 7.15 5.74 -1.81
CA ARG A 50 7.25 7.02 -2.52
C ARG A 50 6.78 6.95 -3.98
N ALA A 51 7.12 5.87 -4.68
CA ALA A 51 6.67 5.65 -6.05
C ALA A 51 5.14 5.48 -6.13
N LEU A 52 4.54 4.76 -5.16
CA LEU A 52 3.08 4.61 -5.07
C LEU A 52 2.39 5.94 -4.77
N CYS A 53 2.94 6.76 -3.85
CA CYS A 53 2.43 8.11 -3.58
C CYS A 53 2.48 9.00 -4.83
N ALA A 54 3.61 9.03 -5.53
CA ALA A 54 3.75 9.81 -6.77
C ALA A 54 2.75 9.37 -7.84
N ARG A 55 2.58 8.04 -8.00
CA ARG A 55 1.60 7.48 -8.92
C ARG A 55 0.16 7.86 -8.53
N ALA A 56 -0.19 7.80 -7.25
CA ALA A 56 -1.52 8.18 -6.76
C ALA A 56 -1.82 9.66 -7.08
N ASN A 57 -0.88 10.57 -6.84
CA ASN A 57 -1.01 11.98 -7.20
C ASN A 57 -1.23 12.18 -8.71
N SER A 58 -0.44 11.52 -9.56
CA SER A 58 -0.62 11.63 -11.02
C SER A 58 -1.97 11.09 -11.50
N ILE A 59 -2.48 10.05 -10.84
CA ILE A 59 -3.82 9.50 -11.15
C ILE A 59 -4.91 10.50 -10.73
N TYR A 60 -4.78 11.10 -9.54
CA TYR A 60 -5.69 12.12 -9.08
C TYR A 60 -5.72 13.32 -10.02
N GLU A 61 -4.58 13.91 -10.35
CA GLU A 61 -4.49 15.03 -11.29
C GLU A 61 -5.13 14.72 -12.65
N TYR A 62 -4.93 13.51 -13.15
CA TYR A 62 -5.56 13.07 -14.40
C TYR A 62 -7.06 12.89 -14.28
N ALA A 63 -7.55 12.37 -13.15
CA ALA A 63 -8.96 12.17 -12.87
C ALA A 63 -9.67 13.49 -12.63
N ASP A 64 -9.10 14.36 -11.80
CA ASP A 64 -9.66 15.67 -11.45
C ASP A 64 -9.90 16.53 -12.69
N GLY A 65 -8.96 16.55 -13.63
CA GLY A 65 -9.11 17.27 -14.90
C GLY A 65 -10.22 16.72 -15.82
N LYS A 66 -10.84 15.58 -15.50
CA LYS A 66 -11.88 14.93 -16.31
C LYS A 66 -13.24 14.84 -15.62
N LEU A 67 -13.28 15.06 -14.32
CA LEU A 67 -14.47 14.94 -13.51
C LEU A 67 -15.08 16.31 -13.22
N ASP A 68 -16.39 16.43 -13.40
CA ASP A 68 -17.12 17.65 -13.08
C ASP A 68 -17.71 17.57 -11.66
N VAL A 69 -17.24 18.43 -10.78
CA VAL A 69 -17.68 18.53 -9.37
C VAL A 69 -19.19 18.74 -9.25
N GLU A 70 -19.78 19.53 -10.16
CA GLU A 70 -21.23 19.78 -10.12
C GLU A 70 -22.05 18.52 -10.37
N THR A 71 -21.53 17.60 -11.17
CA THR A 71 -22.11 16.26 -11.36
C THR A 71 -22.22 15.51 -10.04
N PHE A 72 -21.16 15.49 -9.24
CA PHE A 72 -21.14 14.77 -7.95
C PHE A 72 -22.04 15.41 -6.89
N ARG A 73 -22.19 16.72 -6.90
CA ARG A 73 -23.12 17.42 -5.99
C ARG A 73 -24.58 16.98 -6.17
N ARG A 74 -24.98 16.67 -7.40
CA ARG A 74 -26.35 16.25 -7.75
C ARG A 74 -26.64 14.77 -7.46
N LEU A 75 -25.62 13.96 -7.34
CA LEU A 75 -25.76 12.52 -7.05
C LEU A 75 -25.92 12.31 -5.55
N ASN A 76 -26.99 11.66 -5.11
CA ASN A 76 -27.28 11.47 -3.68
C ASN A 76 -27.83 10.10 -3.33
N SER A 77 -28.45 9.38 -4.26
CA SER A 77 -29.20 8.19 -3.98
C SER A 77 -29.04 7.11 -5.04
N ARG A 78 -29.42 5.89 -4.71
CA ARG A 78 -29.40 4.75 -5.65
C ARG A 78 -30.26 5.00 -6.91
N ALA A 79 -31.30 5.82 -6.80
CA ALA A 79 -32.13 6.19 -7.95
C ALA A 79 -31.36 6.99 -9.01
N ASP A 80 -30.33 7.72 -8.60
CA ASP A 80 -29.50 8.51 -9.51
C ASP A 80 -28.57 7.64 -10.38
N GLY A 81 -28.40 6.35 -10.02
CA GLY A 81 -27.54 5.42 -10.75
C GLY A 81 -27.95 5.15 -12.21
N THR A 82 -29.20 5.47 -12.58
CA THR A 82 -29.70 5.41 -13.95
C THR A 82 -29.61 6.75 -14.69
N SER A 83 -29.24 7.83 -13.99
CA SER A 83 -29.14 9.17 -14.58
C SER A 83 -28.01 9.26 -15.62
N TYR A 84 -28.18 10.14 -16.60
CA TYR A 84 -27.14 10.41 -17.59
C TYR A 84 -25.84 10.88 -16.91
N LEU A 85 -25.95 11.75 -15.91
CA LEU A 85 -24.80 12.30 -15.17
C LEU A 85 -24.00 11.19 -14.48
N TYR A 86 -24.68 10.25 -13.81
CA TYR A 86 -24.02 9.12 -13.19
C TYR A 86 -23.29 8.24 -14.22
N GLN A 87 -23.96 7.91 -15.32
CA GLN A 87 -23.40 7.07 -16.38
C GLN A 87 -22.18 7.71 -17.05
N GLU A 88 -22.17 9.01 -17.23
CA GLU A 88 -21.03 9.75 -17.77
C GLU A 88 -19.84 9.75 -16.78
N ALA A 89 -20.08 10.09 -15.51
CA ALA A 89 -19.06 10.04 -14.46
C ALA A 89 -18.50 8.62 -14.32
N LYS A 90 -19.35 7.59 -14.37
CA LYS A 90 -18.93 6.19 -14.31
C LYS A 90 -18.01 5.82 -15.47
N ARG A 91 -18.38 6.12 -16.70
CA ARG A 91 -17.54 5.86 -17.89
C ARG A 91 -16.18 6.56 -17.79
N THR A 92 -16.17 7.78 -17.28
CA THR A 92 -14.94 8.53 -17.03
C THR A 92 -14.06 7.84 -16.02
N LEU A 93 -14.60 7.43 -14.87
CA LEU A 93 -13.86 6.70 -13.84
C LEU A 93 -13.34 5.34 -14.34
N GLU A 94 -14.17 4.58 -15.06
CA GLU A 94 -13.75 3.31 -15.68
C GLU A 94 -12.61 3.50 -16.68
N SER A 95 -12.67 4.56 -17.48
CA SER A 95 -11.60 4.91 -18.42
C SER A 95 -10.30 5.27 -17.69
N VAL A 96 -10.37 6.12 -16.66
CA VAL A 96 -9.22 6.48 -15.84
C VAL A 96 -8.63 5.25 -15.15
N LYS A 97 -9.47 4.44 -14.52
CA LYS A 97 -9.07 3.19 -13.86
C LYS A 97 -8.35 2.24 -14.84
N THR A 98 -8.92 2.05 -16.02
CA THR A 98 -8.35 1.17 -17.05
C THR A 98 -7.02 1.71 -17.58
N ALA A 99 -6.95 3.00 -17.87
CA ALA A 99 -5.73 3.64 -18.37
C ALA A 99 -4.59 3.61 -17.36
N THR A 100 -4.91 3.77 -16.06
CA THR A 100 -3.91 3.83 -14.99
C THR A 100 -3.60 2.47 -14.37
N GLY A 101 -4.46 1.47 -14.56
CA GLY A 101 -4.29 0.12 -14.01
C GLY A 101 -4.41 0.05 -12.50
N VAL A 102 -5.08 1.01 -11.85
CA VAL A 102 -5.40 0.93 -10.41
C VAL A 102 -6.46 -0.13 -10.17
N ARG A 103 -6.39 -0.80 -9.03
CA ARG A 103 -7.34 -1.86 -8.69
C ARG A 103 -8.72 -1.29 -8.38
N TYR A 104 -8.77 -0.23 -7.57
CA TYR A 104 -9.98 0.47 -7.15
C TYR A 104 -9.84 1.96 -7.41
N LEU A 105 -10.87 2.57 -7.92
CA LEU A 105 -11.00 4.01 -8.10
C LEU A 105 -12.46 4.38 -7.94
N TYR A 106 -12.78 5.16 -6.93
CA TYR A 106 -14.15 5.56 -6.64
C TYR A 106 -14.21 6.99 -6.10
N THR A 107 -15.39 7.57 -6.16
CA THR A 107 -15.69 8.84 -5.50
C THR A 107 -16.64 8.61 -4.34
N ALA A 108 -16.56 9.47 -3.34
CA ALA A 108 -17.30 9.37 -2.10
C ALA A 108 -17.94 10.71 -1.72
N LYS A 109 -18.95 10.65 -0.86
CA LYS A 109 -19.61 11.82 -0.29
C LYS A 109 -19.89 11.62 1.18
N GLU A 110 -19.70 12.65 1.99
CA GLU A 110 -20.15 12.69 3.38
C GLU A 110 -21.64 13.07 3.43
N LYS A 111 -22.42 12.34 4.21
CA LYS A 111 -23.81 12.65 4.52
C LYS A 111 -23.91 13.57 5.73
N GLU A 112 -25.09 14.15 5.93
CA GLU A 112 -25.39 15.04 7.06
C GLU A 112 -25.17 14.35 8.43
N ASP A 113 -25.30 13.04 8.50
CA ASP A 113 -25.07 12.25 9.71
C ASP A 113 -23.59 11.90 9.95
N GLY A 114 -22.68 12.39 9.08
CA GLY A 114 -21.24 12.13 9.16
C GLY A 114 -20.80 10.77 8.64
N THR A 115 -21.71 9.99 8.03
CA THR A 115 -21.36 8.75 7.34
C THR A 115 -20.92 9.01 5.91
N PHE A 116 -20.04 8.15 5.38
CA PHE A 116 -19.60 8.24 4.00
C PHE A 116 -20.27 7.19 3.12
N ILE A 117 -20.62 7.59 1.91
CA ILE A 117 -21.19 6.72 0.89
C ILE A 117 -20.37 6.74 -0.39
N TYR A 118 -20.39 5.61 -1.11
CA TYR A 118 -19.90 5.55 -2.47
C TYR A 118 -20.83 6.36 -3.38
N LEU A 119 -20.26 7.19 -4.25
CA LEU A 119 -21.01 7.88 -5.30
C LEU A 119 -20.85 7.17 -6.64
N VAL A 120 -19.64 7.11 -7.16
CA VAL A 120 -19.34 6.45 -8.42
C VAL A 120 -18.15 5.53 -8.23
N ASP A 121 -18.31 4.28 -8.64
CA ASP A 121 -17.26 3.28 -8.62
C ASP A 121 -16.80 2.99 -10.05
N GLY A 122 -15.49 3.06 -10.28
CA GLY A 122 -14.86 2.74 -11.57
C GLY A 122 -14.72 1.25 -11.88
N LEU A 123 -15.30 0.36 -11.04
CA LEU A 123 -15.40 -1.06 -11.34
C LEU A 123 -16.56 -1.35 -12.29
N PRO A 124 -16.49 -2.40 -13.12
CA PRO A 124 -17.64 -2.89 -13.89
C PRO A 124 -18.78 -3.32 -12.96
N ASP A 125 -20.02 -3.08 -13.34
CA ASP A 125 -21.22 -3.41 -12.54
C ASP A 125 -21.36 -4.92 -12.23
N THR A 126 -20.72 -5.75 -13.03
CA THR A 126 -20.66 -7.20 -12.85
C THR A 126 -19.53 -7.64 -11.91
N GLY A 127 -18.70 -6.70 -11.45
CA GLY A 127 -17.58 -6.97 -10.56
C GLY A 127 -18.05 -7.36 -9.16
N LYS A 128 -17.44 -8.39 -8.58
CA LYS A 128 -17.76 -8.86 -7.21
C LYS A 128 -17.60 -7.75 -6.16
N ASP A 129 -16.63 -6.89 -6.36
CA ASP A 129 -16.25 -5.83 -5.42
C ASP A 129 -16.91 -4.48 -5.76
N PHE A 130 -17.78 -4.43 -6.80
CA PHE A 130 -18.47 -3.23 -7.21
C PHE A 130 -19.38 -2.67 -6.11
N ARG A 131 -19.37 -1.36 -5.95
CA ARG A 131 -20.23 -0.63 -5.01
C ARG A 131 -21.21 0.27 -5.74
N TYR A 132 -22.45 0.16 -5.34
CA TYR A 132 -23.51 1.03 -5.88
C TYR A 132 -23.50 2.39 -5.20
N ILE A 133 -24.00 3.40 -5.92
CA ILE A 133 -24.26 4.71 -5.34
C ILE A 133 -25.15 4.58 -4.11
N GLY A 134 -24.74 5.17 -2.99
CA GLY A 134 -25.43 5.13 -1.71
C GLY A 134 -24.99 3.99 -0.78
N ASP A 135 -24.22 3.02 -1.25
CA ASP A 135 -23.64 2.00 -0.38
C ASP A 135 -22.71 2.67 0.66
N ALA A 136 -22.72 2.17 1.89
CA ALA A 136 -21.91 2.71 2.96
C ALA A 136 -20.42 2.36 2.75
N ILE A 137 -19.54 3.32 3.02
CA ILE A 137 -18.11 3.08 3.07
C ILE A 137 -17.75 2.53 4.46
N GLU A 138 -16.72 1.74 4.51
CA GLU A 138 -16.22 1.12 5.73
C GLU A 138 -15.76 2.19 6.74
N PRO A 139 -16.24 2.13 8.00
CA PRO A 139 -15.93 3.17 9.00
C PRO A 139 -14.43 3.36 9.28
N GLU A 140 -13.63 2.36 9.01
CA GLU A 140 -12.16 2.41 9.14
C GLU A 140 -11.52 3.46 8.23
N CYS A 141 -12.18 3.83 7.12
CA CYS A 141 -11.73 4.84 6.17
C CYS A 141 -12.09 6.28 6.59
N TYR A 142 -13.05 6.47 7.50
CA TYR A 142 -13.60 7.78 7.85
C TYR A 142 -12.58 8.81 8.34
N PRO A 143 -11.59 8.48 9.21
CA PRO A 143 -10.64 9.47 9.67
C PRO A 143 -9.82 10.13 8.56
N ASP A 144 -9.46 9.35 7.54
CA ASP A 144 -8.66 9.85 6.42
C ASP A 144 -9.54 10.52 5.36
N MET A 145 -10.76 10.03 5.15
CA MET A 145 -11.73 10.68 4.29
C MET A 145 -12.14 12.06 4.81
N LYS A 146 -12.31 12.24 6.13
CA LYS A 146 -12.58 13.57 6.72
C LYS A 146 -11.47 14.57 6.43
N LYS A 147 -10.21 14.16 6.53
CA LYS A 147 -9.07 15.01 6.15
C LYS A 147 -9.14 15.41 4.67
N ALA A 148 -9.52 14.47 3.79
CA ALA A 148 -9.68 14.78 2.38
C ALA A 148 -10.83 15.79 2.14
N MET A 149 -11.96 15.67 2.84
CA MET A 149 -13.04 16.66 2.77
C MET A 149 -12.63 18.03 3.30
N GLU A 150 -11.60 18.12 4.15
CA GLU A 150 -10.96 19.36 4.60
C GLU A 150 -9.88 19.88 3.62
N ASN A 151 -9.91 19.41 2.39
CA ASN A 151 -8.96 19.80 1.32
C ASN A 151 -7.51 19.34 1.60
N GLN A 152 -7.32 18.22 2.30
CA GLN A 152 -6.02 17.62 2.57
C GLN A 152 -5.82 16.36 1.73
N VAL A 153 -4.69 16.29 1.04
CA VAL A 153 -4.28 15.04 0.39
C VAL A 153 -3.75 14.07 1.45
N VAL A 154 -4.34 12.89 1.53
CA VAL A 154 -3.94 11.86 2.50
C VAL A 154 -3.27 10.71 1.77
N LEU A 155 -1.95 10.64 1.90
CA LEU A 155 -1.13 9.56 1.36
C LEU A 155 -0.67 8.65 2.50
N PRO A 156 -0.84 7.33 2.40
CA PRO A 156 -0.42 6.42 3.44
C PRO A 156 1.11 6.33 3.50
N LYS A 157 1.62 6.11 4.71
CA LYS A 157 3.06 5.88 4.95
C LYS A 157 3.45 4.42 4.80
N ASP A 158 2.44 3.53 4.73
CA ASP A 158 2.60 2.08 4.71
C ASP A 158 1.46 1.43 3.94
N ILE A 159 1.56 0.12 3.71
CA ILE A 159 0.48 -0.68 3.14
C ILE A 159 -0.53 -1.01 4.24
N ASN A 160 -1.79 -0.69 4.00
CA ASN A 160 -2.87 -0.92 4.94
C ASN A 160 -3.37 -2.37 4.84
N HIS A 161 -3.55 -3.00 6.00
CA HIS A 161 -4.20 -4.30 6.13
C HIS A 161 -5.70 -4.07 6.36
N THR A 162 -6.52 -4.32 5.37
CA THR A 162 -7.97 -4.11 5.41
C THR A 162 -8.72 -5.40 5.13
N SER A 163 -10.05 -5.36 5.25
CA SER A 163 -10.93 -6.46 4.81
C SER A 163 -10.79 -6.80 3.31
N TRP A 164 -10.26 -5.87 2.52
CA TRP A 164 -9.95 -6.01 1.08
C TRP A 164 -8.57 -6.62 0.80
N GLY A 165 -7.82 -6.95 1.86
CA GLY A 165 -6.43 -7.41 1.80
C GLY A 165 -5.41 -6.31 2.07
N ASN A 166 -4.20 -6.51 1.57
CA ASN A 166 -3.12 -5.54 1.68
C ASN A 166 -3.26 -4.51 0.56
N VAL A 167 -3.63 -3.29 0.90
CA VAL A 167 -3.92 -2.23 -0.07
C VAL A 167 -3.16 -0.95 0.27
N PHE A 168 -2.78 -0.21 -0.76
CA PHE A 168 -2.30 1.15 -0.66
C PHE A 168 -3.48 2.06 -1.02
N ILE A 169 -4.02 2.80 -0.04
CA ILE A 169 -5.18 3.67 -0.22
C ILE A 169 -4.72 5.12 -0.07
N ALA A 170 -5.02 5.94 -1.06
CA ALA A 170 -4.82 7.38 -1.02
C ALA A 170 -6.17 8.09 -1.12
N TYR A 171 -6.35 9.17 -0.38
CA TYR A 171 -7.57 9.97 -0.38
C TYR A 171 -7.23 11.38 -0.85
N PHE A 172 -8.07 11.90 -1.74
CA PHE A 172 -7.93 13.22 -2.35
C PHE A 172 -9.21 14.02 -2.16
N PRO A 173 -9.12 15.35 -2.13
CA PRO A 173 -10.26 16.26 -2.02
C PRO A 173 -11.32 16.08 -3.08
#